data_61ab1609fd8db226f3a7da3c4fc24d79
#
_entry.id   61ab1609fd8db226f3a7da3c4fc24d79
#
_cell.length_a   1.000
_cell.length_b   1.000
_cell.length_c   1.000
_cell.angle_alpha   90.00
_cell.angle_beta   90.00
_cell.angle_gamma   90.00
#
_symmetry.space_group_name_H-M   'P 1'
#
loop_
_entity.id
_entity.type
_entity.pdbx_description
1 polymer ?
#
loop_
_entity_poly.entity_id
_entity_poly.type
_entity_poly.pdbx_seq_one_letter_code
_entity_poly.pdbx_strand_id
1 'polypeptide(L)'
;GIYLEDVDANLLEVKSGSKVKVNLRPGTYIKKIHVLANTLIENYQGDYKEIIVPKTPNYKELELTGTFSENIIVEGQVELKTIGGAYVRNILIKTDKEDTIILDGKFDDIEVYTDADIKVTENASGRIFGETAKAQTKAEIHVAKGSNIKIEKIRPYNVTGDGKDNALN
;
A
#
# COMPACT_ATOMS: atom_id res chain seq x y z
N GLY A 1 -15.84 14.00 6.88
CA GLY A 1 -15.54 12.61 6.62
C GLY A 1 -16.78 11.80 6.23
N ILE A 2 -16.53 10.58 5.83
CA ILE A 2 -17.56 9.63 5.42
C ILE A 2 -17.63 8.54 6.48
N TYR A 3 -18.81 8.31 7.02
CA TYR A 3 -19.05 7.27 8.03
C TYR A 3 -20.02 6.26 7.44
N LEU A 4 -19.58 5.00 7.30
CA LEU A 4 -20.36 3.94 6.66
C LEU A 4 -20.62 2.81 7.65
N GLU A 5 -21.88 2.61 7.99
CA GLU A 5 -22.35 1.54 8.85
C GLU A 5 -23.54 0.85 8.19
N ASP A 6 -23.52 -0.46 8.15
CA ASP A 6 -24.56 -1.27 7.50
C ASP A 6 -24.81 -0.89 6.03
N VAL A 7 -23.75 -0.54 5.30
CA VAL A 7 -23.80 -0.16 3.89
C VAL A 7 -23.26 -1.29 3.04
N ASP A 8 -23.99 -1.65 2.00
CA ASP A 8 -23.56 -2.58 0.95
C ASP A 8 -23.46 -1.79 -0.37
N ALA A 9 -22.27 -1.66 -0.91
CA ALA A 9 -22.02 -0.90 -2.12
C ALA A 9 -20.98 -1.58 -3.01
N ASN A 10 -21.15 -1.40 -4.33
CA ASN A 10 -20.19 -1.92 -5.29
C ASN A 10 -18.95 -1.06 -5.44
N LEU A 11 -19.09 0.25 -5.23
CA LEU A 11 -18.00 1.20 -5.46
C LEU A 11 -18.11 2.39 -4.52
N LEU A 12 -16.98 2.72 -3.89
CA LEU A 12 -16.77 4.00 -3.23
C LEU A 12 -15.55 4.66 -3.88
N GLU A 13 -15.74 5.85 -4.43
CA GLU A 13 -14.64 6.64 -4.99
C GLU A 13 -14.36 7.85 -4.13
N VAL A 14 -13.10 8.03 -3.73
CA VAL A 14 -12.63 9.24 -3.03
C VAL A 14 -11.90 10.09 -4.05
N LYS A 15 -12.56 11.12 -4.59
CA LYS A 15 -12.10 11.87 -5.77
C LYS A 15 -11.41 13.18 -5.48
N SER A 16 -11.75 13.83 -4.39
CA SER A 16 -11.27 15.18 -4.13
C SER A 16 -11.28 15.50 -2.65
N GLY A 17 -10.63 16.60 -2.32
CA GLY A 17 -10.54 17.08 -0.96
C GLY A 17 -9.10 17.16 -0.50
N SER A 18 -8.86 17.91 0.57
CA SER A 18 -7.54 18.02 1.18
C SER A 18 -7.11 16.72 1.85
N LYS A 19 -8.04 16.09 2.55
CA LYS A 19 -7.89 14.76 3.12
C LYS A 19 -9.27 14.25 3.51
N VAL A 20 -9.69 13.17 2.88
CA VAL A 20 -10.99 12.57 3.14
C VAL A 20 -10.82 11.44 4.13
N LYS A 21 -11.55 11.51 5.23
CA LYS A 21 -11.59 10.44 6.22
C LYS A 21 -12.78 9.53 5.93
N VAL A 22 -12.50 8.26 5.75
CA VAL A 22 -13.51 7.22 5.52
C VAL A 22 -13.50 6.27 6.70
N ASN A 23 -14.64 6.13 7.37
CA ASN A 23 -14.83 5.18 8.45
C ASN A 23 -15.67 4.01 7.96
N LEU A 24 -15.10 2.82 8.00
CA LEU A 24 -15.81 1.58 7.70
C LEU A 24 -16.17 0.90 9.01
N ARG A 25 -17.46 0.69 9.24
CA ARG A 25 -18.00 0.13 10.48
C ARG A 25 -18.69 -1.20 10.24
N PRO A 26 -19.05 -1.94 11.30
CA PRO A 26 -19.67 -3.25 11.18
C PRO A 26 -20.89 -3.27 10.26
N GLY A 27 -21.06 -4.34 9.51
CA GLY A 27 -22.15 -4.50 8.56
C GLY A 27 -21.91 -3.86 7.21
N THR A 28 -20.86 -3.05 7.08
CA THR A 28 -20.50 -2.43 5.79
C THR A 28 -19.68 -3.39 4.95
N TYR A 29 -20.06 -3.51 3.68
CA TYR A 29 -19.29 -4.19 2.65
C TYR A 29 -19.19 -3.30 1.42
N ILE A 30 -17.96 -2.98 1.02
CA ILE A 30 -17.69 -2.23 -0.20
C ILE A 30 -16.85 -3.11 -1.11
N LYS A 31 -17.37 -3.41 -2.30
CA LYS A 31 -16.64 -4.27 -3.23
C LYS A 31 -15.33 -3.63 -3.66
N LYS A 32 -15.36 -2.36 -4.10
CA LYS A 32 -14.17 -1.62 -4.53
C LYS A 32 -14.12 -0.24 -3.91
N ILE A 33 -12.98 0.11 -3.34
CA ILE A 33 -12.70 1.46 -2.86
C ILE A 33 -11.59 2.05 -3.74
N HIS A 34 -11.91 3.08 -4.52
CA HIS A 34 -10.95 3.78 -5.37
C HIS A 34 -10.45 5.03 -4.68
N VAL A 35 -9.14 5.11 -4.47
CA VAL A 35 -8.46 6.22 -3.80
C VAL A 35 -7.85 7.12 -4.86
N LEU A 36 -8.52 8.22 -5.17
CA LEU A 36 -8.10 9.20 -6.19
C LEU A 36 -7.61 10.51 -5.57
N ALA A 37 -7.66 10.64 -4.26
CA ALA A 37 -7.25 11.82 -3.51
C ALA A 37 -6.65 11.40 -2.17
N ASN A 38 -6.08 12.34 -1.43
CA ASN A 38 -5.57 12.08 -0.10
C ASN A 38 -6.67 11.55 0.81
N THR A 39 -6.43 10.40 1.44
CA THR A 39 -7.46 9.65 2.15
C THR A 39 -6.89 9.05 3.43
N LEU A 40 -7.70 9.07 4.48
CA LEU A 40 -7.50 8.23 5.67
C LEU A 40 -8.65 7.25 5.73
N ILE A 41 -8.35 5.96 5.72
CA ILE A 41 -9.35 4.91 5.93
C ILE A 41 -9.17 4.34 7.33
N GLU A 42 -10.24 4.45 8.14
CA GLU A 42 -10.33 3.77 9.43
C GLU A 42 -11.26 2.56 9.24
N ASN A 43 -10.71 1.36 9.35
CA ASN A 43 -11.51 0.16 9.21
C ASN A 43 -11.66 -0.56 10.55
N TYR A 44 -12.85 -0.44 11.14
CA TYR A 44 -13.22 -1.11 12.36
C TYR A 44 -14.39 -2.06 12.10
N GLN A 45 -14.05 -3.30 11.73
CA GLN A 45 -15.00 -4.37 11.47
C GLN A 45 -15.88 -4.16 10.23
N GLY A 46 -15.51 -3.28 9.34
CA GLY A 46 -16.08 -3.23 8.00
C GLY A 46 -15.36 -4.20 7.07
N ASP A 47 -16.01 -4.59 5.99
CA ASP A 47 -15.47 -5.47 4.97
C ASP A 47 -15.36 -4.77 3.63
N TYR A 48 -14.32 -5.10 2.89
CA TYR A 48 -14.13 -4.68 1.51
C TYR A 48 -13.50 -5.83 0.73
N LYS A 49 -13.62 -5.80 -0.60
CA LYS A 49 -12.93 -6.80 -1.42
C LYS A 49 -11.58 -6.29 -1.89
N GLU A 50 -11.53 -5.05 -2.41
CA GLU A 50 -10.31 -4.43 -2.93
C GLU A 50 -10.28 -2.94 -2.61
N ILE A 51 -9.12 -2.45 -2.19
CA ILE A 51 -8.80 -1.03 -2.20
C ILE A 51 -7.82 -0.82 -3.35
N ILE A 52 -8.12 0.12 -4.23
CA ILE A 52 -7.31 0.38 -5.42
C ILE A 52 -6.86 1.83 -5.40
N VAL A 53 -5.53 2.04 -5.58
CA VAL A 53 -4.97 3.36 -5.84
C VAL A 53 -4.65 3.41 -7.33
N PRO A 54 -5.56 3.99 -8.16
CA PRO A 54 -5.36 4.00 -9.60
C PRO A 54 -4.22 4.93 -10.02
N LYS A 55 -3.74 4.75 -11.25
CA LYS A 55 -2.78 5.66 -11.85
C LYS A 55 -3.46 7.00 -12.14
N THR A 56 -2.95 8.06 -11.54
CA THR A 56 -3.38 9.44 -11.76
C THR A 56 -2.16 10.33 -11.82
N PRO A 57 -2.25 11.54 -12.43
CA PRO A 57 -1.11 12.45 -12.45
C PRO A 57 -0.74 13.01 -11.07
N ASN A 58 -1.62 12.89 -10.10
CA ASN A 58 -1.43 13.49 -8.79
C ASN A 58 -0.84 12.51 -7.79
N TYR A 59 0.12 12.98 -6.99
CA TYR A 59 0.61 12.29 -5.80
C TYR A 59 -0.50 12.21 -4.75
N LYS A 60 -0.59 11.07 -4.09
CA LYS A 60 -1.61 10.83 -3.07
C LYS A 60 -0.98 10.25 -1.81
N GLU A 61 -1.60 10.54 -0.69
CA GLU A 61 -1.32 9.91 0.60
C GLU A 61 -2.52 9.06 1.00
N LEU A 62 -2.27 7.78 1.28
CA LEU A 62 -3.27 6.87 1.82
C LEU A 62 -2.82 6.43 3.21
N GLU A 63 -3.52 6.93 4.22
CA GLU A 63 -3.30 6.52 5.60
C GLU A 63 -4.30 5.45 6.00
N LEU A 64 -3.82 4.45 6.73
CA LEU A 64 -4.61 3.28 7.11
C LEU A 64 -4.52 3.07 8.61
N THR A 65 -5.67 2.91 9.26
CA THR A 65 -5.76 2.50 10.65
C THR A 65 -6.85 1.45 10.81
N GLY A 66 -6.66 0.51 11.74
CA GLY A 66 -7.54 -0.64 11.89
C GLY A 66 -7.05 -1.86 11.11
N THR A 67 -7.97 -2.70 10.63
CA THR A 67 -7.65 -3.99 10.03
C THR A 67 -7.97 -4.03 8.55
N PHE A 68 -6.98 -4.45 7.75
CA PHE A 68 -7.09 -4.54 6.28
C PHE A 68 -6.64 -5.95 5.87
N SER A 69 -7.57 -6.89 5.83
CA SER A 69 -7.29 -8.31 5.57
C SER A 69 -7.28 -8.66 4.08
N GLU A 70 -7.86 -7.81 3.24
CA GLU A 70 -7.96 -8.05 1.81
C GLU A 70 -6.98 -7.14 1.04
N ASN A 71 -6.89 -7.34 -0.26
CA ASN A 71 -5.88 -6.71 -1.10
C ASN A 71 -6.01 -5.20 -1.19
N ILE A 72 -4.86 -4.53 -1.14
CA ILE A 72 -4.71 -3.12 -1.51
C ILE A 72 -3.82 -3.11 -2.75
N ILE A 73 -4.39 -2.68 -3.88
CA ILE A 73 -3.73 -2.71 -5.20
C ILE A 73 -3.25 -1.31 -5.53
N VAL A 74 -1.95 -1.17 -5.77
CA VAL A 74 -1.33 0.12 -6.05
C VAL A 74 -0.91 0.18 -7.51
N GLU A 75 -1.58 1.03 -8.28
CA GLU A 75 -1.34 1.23 -9.71
C GLU A 75 -0.80 2.63 -10.03
N GLY A 76 -0.79 3.53 -9.06
CA GLY A 76 -0.29 4.90 -9.19
C GLY A 76 0.57 5.32 -8.02
N GLN A 77 1.20 6.49 -8.16
CA GLN A 77 2.07 7.03 -7.13
C GLN A 77 1.30 7.30 -5.84
N VAL A 78 1.88 6.91 -4.72
CA VAL A 78 1.23 7.03 -3.42
C VAL A 78 2.24 6.90 -2.29
N GLU A 79 1.97 7.59 -1.18
CA GLU A 79 2.55 7.26 0.11
C GLU A 79 1.54 6.45 0.89
N LEU A 80 1.91 5.21 1.20
CA LEU A 80 1.12 4.34 2.06
C LEU A 80 1.64 4.46 3.48
N LYS A 81 0.77 4.92 4.38
CA LYS A 81 1.12 5.14 5.77
C LYS A 81 0.17 4.39 6.68
N THR A 82 0.73 3.64 7.62
CA THR A 82 -0.07 3.00 8.67
C THR A 82 0.04 3.77 9.96
N ILE A 83 -1.07 3.84 10.70
CA ILE A 83 -1.16 4.61 11.95
C ILE A 83 -1.58 3.68 13.08
N GLY A 84 -0.99 3.85 14.25
CA GLY A 84 -1.32 3.06 15.44
C GLY A 84 -1.05 1.59 15.25
N GLY A 85 -1.94 0.74 15.74
CA GLY A 85 -1.83 -0.71 15.63
C GLY A 85 -2.46 -1.26 14.36
N ALA A 86 -2.35 -0.57 13.24
CA ALA A 86 -2.93 -1.02 11.97
C ALA A 86 -2.38 -2.39 11.57
N TYR A 87 -3.25 -3.23 11.03
CA TYR A 87 -2.90 -4.51 10.42
C TYR A 87 -3.22 -4.45 8.93
N VAL A 88 -2.18 -4.53 8.08
CA VAL A 88 -2.32 -4.50 6.62
C VAL A 88 -1.68 -5.76 6.06
N ARG A 89 -2.51 -6.65 5.56
CA ARG A 89 -2.07 -8.00 5.19
C ARG A 89 -1.38 -8.06 3.83
N ASN A 90 -1.97 -7.47 2.79
CA ASN A 90 -1.49 -7.62 1.42
C ASN A 90 -1.48 -6.31 0.66
N ILE A 91 -0.30 -5.92 0.19
CA ILE A 91 -0.12 -4.83 -0.76
C ILE A 91 0.35 -5.44 -2.08
N LEU A 92 -0.35 -5.12 -3.18
CA LEU A 92 0.04 -5.56 -4.52
C LEU A 92 0.51 -4.34 -5.30
N ILE A 93 1.79 -4.29 -5.65
CA ILE A 93 2.39 -3.15 -6.36
C ILE A 93 2.44 -3.47 -7.85
N LYS A 94 1.70 -2.65 -8.62
CA LYS A 94 1.56 -2.77 -10.07
C LYS A 94 1.79 -1.43 -10.77
N THR A 95 2.66 -0.61 -10.23
CA THR A 95 2.96 0.72 -10.76
C THR A 95 3.99 0.68 -11.88
N ASP A 96 3.98 1.72 -12.70
CA ASP A 96 5.05 1.98 -13.65
C ASP A 96 6.28 2.53 -12.93
N LYS A 97 7.43 2.51 -13.60
CA LYS A 97 8.71 2.96 -13.04
C LYS A 97 8.71 4.44 -12.65
N GLU A 98 7.93 5.26 -13.35
CA GLU A 98 7.84 6.69 -13.06
C GLU A 98 7.03 7.02 -11.80
N ASP A 99 6.21 6.08 -11.34
CA ASP A 99 5.33 6.30 -10.20
C ASP A 99 5.99 5.77 -8.93
N THR A 100 6.47 6.67 -8.10
CA THR A 100 7.12 6.31 -6.83
C THR A 100 6.10 5.90 -5.78
N ILE A 101 6.36 4.78 -5.13
CA ILE A 101 5.62 4.30 -3.97
C ILE A 101 6.47 4.53 -2.72
N ILE A 102 5.89 5.15 -1.71
CA ILE A 102 6.53 5.28 -0.41
C ILE A 102 5.81 4.39 0.58
N LEU A 103 6.55 3.51 1.25
CA LEU A 103 6.05 2.63 2.29
C LEU A 103 6.49 3.17 3.64
N ASP A 104 5.54 3.66 4.43
CA ASP A 104 5.80 4.30 5.72
C ASP A 104 4.90 3.70 6.80
N GLY A 105 5.35 2.62 7.40
CA GLY A 105 4.61 1.97 8.47
C GLY A 105 4.69 0.46 8.42
N LYS A 106 3.75 -0.18 9.08
CA LYS A 106 3.76 -1.62 9.32
C LYS A 106 2.86 -2.34 8.30
N PHE A 107 3.46 -3.24 7.54
CA PHE A 107 2.78 -4.08 6.55
C PHE A 107 3.19 -5.54 6.79
N ASP A 108 2.37 -6.49 6.31
CA ASP A 108 2.78 -7.90 6.28
C ASP A 108 3.44 -8.23 4.94
N ASP A 109 2.65 -8.51 3.92
CA ASP A 109 3.14 -8.94 2.61
C ASP A 109 3.00 -7.82 1.58
N ILE A 110 4.08 -7.55 0.88
CA ILE A 110 4.15 -6.57 -0.20
C ILE A 110 4.67 -7.31 -1.43
N GLU A 111 3.76 -7.58 -2.35
CA GLU A 111 4.10 -8.30 -3.58
C GLU A 111 4.30 -7.33 -4.74
N VAL A 112 5.44 -7.44 -5.43
CA VAL A 112 5.82 -6.55 -6.53
C VAL A 112 5.68 -7.27 -7.85
N TYR A 113 4.84 -6.74 -8.73
CA TYR A 113 4.55 -7.32 -10.05
C TYR A 113 5.28 -6.63 -11.20
N THR A 114 5.79 -5.42 -10.97
CA THR A 114 6.30 -4.53 -12.02
C THR A 114 7.70 -4.02 -11.66
N ASP A 115 8.33 -3.26 -12.55
CA ASP A 115 9.60 -2.58 -12.31
C ASP A 115 9.43 -1.27 -11.54
N ALA A 116 8.63 -1.32 -10.48
CA ALA A 116 8.26 -0.18 -9.65
C ALA A 116 9.46 0.50 -8.99
N ASP A 117 9.29 1.79 -8.67
CA ASP A 117 10.21 2.56 -7.85
C ASP A 117 9.64 2.67 -6.43
N ILE A 118 10.30 2.02 -5.47
CA ILE A 118 9.81 1.88 -4.10
C ILE A 118 10.79 2.53 -3.13
N LYS A 119 10.28 3.42 -2.28
CA LYS A 119 11.03 3.99 -1.17
C LYS A 119 10.47 3.49 0.15
N VAL A 120 11.34 2.94 0.97
CA VAL A 120 10.98 2.36 2.27
C VAL A 120 11.55 3.25 3.35
N THR A 121 10.67 3.77 4.21
CA THR A 121 11.09 4.67 5.30
C THR A 121 11.67 3.90 6.49
N GLU A 122 12.26 4.62 7.42
CA GLU A 122 12.78 4.03 8.66
C GLU A 122 11.69 3.37 9.52
N ASN A 123 10.44 3.78 9.35
CA ASN A 123 9.30 3.26 10.11
C ASN A 123 8.70 2.01 9.50
N ALA A 124 9.15 1.62 8.32
CA ALA A 124 8.52 0.53 7.60
C ALA A 124 8.97 -0.84 8.10
N SER A 125 8.03 -1.77 8.11
CA SER A 125 8.27 -3.18 8.37
C SER A 125 7.37 -4.02 7.45
N GLY A 126 7.79 -5.26 7.21
CA GLY A 126 7.08 -6.20 6.37
C GLY A 126 8.02 -6.94 5.42
N ARG A 127 7.44 -7.68 4.50
CA ARG A 127 8.17 -8.53 3.57
C ARG A 127 7.85 -8.12 2.13
N ILE A 128 8.89 -7.75 1.37
CA ILE A 128 8.78 -7.48 -0.06
C ILE A 128 9.23 -8.71 -0.83
N PHE A 129 8.41 -9.14 -1.77
CA PHE A 129 8.72 -10.27 -2.64
C PHE A 129 8.06 -10.09 -4.00
N GLY A 130 8.40 -10.93 -4.97
CA GLY A 130 7.81 -10.92 -6.30
C GLY A 130 7.76 -12.31 -6.91
N GLU A 131 6.93 -12.47 -7.94
CA GLU A 131 6.82 -13.73 -8.65
C GLU A 131 8.07 -14.04 -9.48
N THR A 132 8.55 -15.28 -9.41
CA THR A 132 9.70 -15.75 -10.17
C THR A 132 9.46 -15.77 -11.67
N ALA A 133 8.22 -15.98 -12.10
CA ALA A 133 7.86 -16.14 -13.51
C ALA A 133 8.08 -14.87 -14.34
N LYS A 134 8.26 -13.71 -13.71
CA LYS A 134 8.51 -12.44 -14.39
C LYS A 134 9.90 -11.91 -14.07
N ALA A 135 10.89 -12.76 -14.21
CA ALA A 135 12.28 -12.52 -13.83
C ALA A 135 12.94 -11.30 -14.50
N GLN A 136 12.33 -10.72 -15.53
CA GLN A 136 12.88 -9.55 -16.21
C GLN A 136 12.47 -8.22 -15.57
N THR A 137 11.52 -8.24 -14.66
CA THR A 137 11.09 -7.05 -13.96
C THR A 137 12.08 -6.69 -12.87
N LYS A 138 12.64 -5.50 -12.93
CA LYS A 138 13.56 -4.96 -11.92
C LYS A 138 12.90 -3.82 -11.18
N ALA A 139 12.42 -4.09 -9.99
CA ALA A 139 12.01 -3.01 -9.10
C ALA A 139 13.24 -2.33 -8.51
N GLU A 140 13.18 -1.03 -8.34
CA GLU A 140 14.16 -0.26 -7.59
C GLU A 140 13.63 -0.03 -6.19
N ILE A 141 14.38 -0.47 -5.17
CA ILE A 141 13.94 -0.38 -3.78
C ILE A 141 15.01 0.35 -2.98
N HIS A 142 14.68 1.54 -2.51
CA HIS A 142 15.56 2.33 -1.65
C HIS A 142 15.10 2.15 -0.21
N VAL A 143 15.99 1.63 0.63
CA VAL A 143 15.69 1.28 2.03
C VAL A 143 16.42 2.22 2.98
N ALA A 144 15.66 2.96 3.78
CA ALA A 144 16.22 3.85 4.79
C ALA A 144 16.84 3.05 5.95
N LYS A 145 17.87 3.62 6.57
CA LYS A 145 18.45 3.07 7.78
C LYS A 145 17.40 2.95 8.88
N GLY A 146 17.40 1.85 9.60
CA GLY A 146 16.44 1.61 10.69
C GLY A 146 15.17 0.91 10.26
N SER A 147 14.96 0.75 8.96
CA SER A 147 13.81 -0.01 8.44
C SER A 147 13.90 -1.49 8.84
N ASN A 148 12.73 -2.08 9.09
CA ASN A 148 12.58 -3.51 9.36
C ASN A 148 11.93 -4.25 8.19
N ILE A 149 12.00 -3.69 6.99
CA ILE A 149 11.60 -4.38 5.77
C ILE A 149 12.57 -5.52 5.48
N LYS A 150 12.03 -6.66 5.05
CA LYS A 150 12.81 -7.78 4.52
C LYS A 150 12.46 -7.98 3.05
N ILE A 151 13.48 -8.20 2.22
CA ILE A 151 13.34 -8.37 0.78
C ILE A 151 13.78 -9.79 0.42
N GLU A 152 12.88 -10.58 -0.16
CA GLU A 152 13.21 -11.91 -0.64
C GLU A 152 13.84 -11.84 -2.03
N LYS A 153 14.96 -12.56 -2.21
CA LYS A 153 15.75 -12.56 -3.44
C LYS A 153 15.16 -13.50 -4.51
N ILE A 154 13.87 -13.40 -4.78
CA ILE A 154 13.22 -14.26 -5.76
C ILE A 154 13.40 -13.73 -7.19
N ARG A 155 13.62 -12.43 -7.33
CA ARG A 155 13.89 -11.77 -8.61
C ARG A 155 14.97 -10.71 -8.46
N PRO A 156 15.56 -10.24 -9.55
CA PRO A 156 16.58 -9.20 -9.49
C PRO A 156 15.93 -7.86 -9.12
N TYR A 157 16.11 -7.46 -7.89
CA TYR A 157 15.82 -6.11 -7.43
C TYR A 157 17.09 -5.29 -7.42
N ASN A 158 16.98 -4.00 -7.69
CA ASN A 158 18.04 -3.05 -7.42
C ASN A 158 17.77 -2.42 -6.06
N VAL A 159 18.47 -2.88 -5.03
CA VAL A 159 18.28 -2.43 -3.65
C VAL A 159 19.39 -1.46 -3.28
N THR A 160 19.03 -0.28 -2.78
CA THR A 160 19.96 0.78 -2.38
C THR A 160 19.60 1.31 -0.99
N GLY A 161 20.42 2.22 -0.46
CA GLY A 161 20.17 2.89 0.81
C GLY A 161 20.86 2.24 1.99
N ASP A 162 20.91 2.98 3.10
CA ASP A 162 21.63 2.57 4.29
C ASP A 162 20.96 1.39 5.03
N GLY A 163 19.72 1.09 4.73
CA GLY A 163 19.00 -0.08 5.26
C GLY A 163 19.10 -1.33 4.41
N LYS A 164 19.85 -1.29 3.30
CA LYS A 164 19.95 -2.39 2.34
C LYS A 164 20.41 -3.70 2.96
N ASP A 165 21.49 -3.67 3.74
CA ASP A 165 22.06 -4.91 4.26
C ASP A 165 21.12 -5.61 5.23
N ASN A 166 20.43 -4.86 6.06
CA ASN A 166 19.44 -5.43 6.97
C ASN A 166 18.23 -6.00 6.21
N ALA A 167 17.83 -5.36 5.13
CA ALA A 167 16.70 -5.81 4.32
C ALA A 167 16.99 -7.13 3.58
N LEU A 168 18.25 -7.35 3.20
CA LEU A 168 18.67 -8.51 2.40
C LEU A 168 19.19 -9.69 3.25
N ASN A 169 19.29 -9.52 4.53
CA ASN A 169 19.77 -10.58 5.41
C ASN A 169 18.70 -11.59 5.81
#